data_929c8a211070664c75cf6635aed9337a
#
_entry.id   929c8a211070664c75cf6635aed9337a
#
_cell.length_a   1.000
_cell.length_b   1.000
_cell.length_c   1.000
_cell.angle_alpha   90.00
_cell.angle_beta   90.00
_cell.angle_gamma   90.00
#
_symmetry.space_group_name_H-M   'P 1'
#
loop_
_entity.id
_entity.type
_entity.pdbx_description
1 polymer ?
#
loop_
_entity_poly.entity_id
_entity_poly.type
_entity_poly.pdbx_seq_one_letter_code
_entity_poly.pdbx_strand_id
1 'polypeptide(L)'
;VSVAASVGRGAGIAGIVFHSRICAAVTAASCLAHLWLAAGNQHGTWLNLLMLAMVAVCLPCAVHIWRHGRISVLRRVMASALAMTGVHAVLLLGAGAGGTGHAHPGAAAAAAGAAPSGSGAMLSVIALEMTTALLAATLMARLRAQPRLAE
;
A
#
# COMPACT_ATOMS: atom_id res chain seq x y z
N VAL A 1 9.53 -32.72 -28.31
CA VAL A 1 8.47 -32.22 -27.41
C VAL A 1 9.08 -31.48 -26.19
N SER A 2 10.35 -31.68 -25.81
CA SER A 2 10.98 -31.10 -24.61
C SER A 2 11.32 -29.59 -24.67
N VAL A 3 11.65 -29.02 -25.83
CA VAL A 3 12.15 -27.64 -25.94
C VAL A 3 11.05 -26.60 -25.70
N ALA A 4 9.82 -26.83 -26.19
CA ALA A 4 8.70 -25.91 -25.99
C ALA A 4 8.26 -25.79 -24.53
N ALA A 5 8.38 -26.89 -23.76
CA ALA A 5 8.04 -26.91 -22.33
C ALA A 5 9.07 -26.18 -21.44
N SER A 6 10.33 -26.08 -21.87
CA SER A 6 11.37 -25.34 -21.14
C SER A 6 11.27 -23.83 -21.34
N VAL A 7 10.92 -23.38 -22.55
CA VAL A 7 10.73 -21.95 -22.88
C VAL A 7 9.53 -21.38 -22.13
N GLY A 8 8.41 -22.11 -22.04
CA GLY A 8 7.23 -21.67 -21.29
C GLY A 8 7.46 -21.52 -19.79
N ARG A 9 8.29 -22.39 -19.19
CA ARG A 9 8.68 -22.29 -17.76
C ARG A 9 9.54 -21.07 -17.47
N GLY A 10 10.50 -20.77 -18.34
CA GLY A 10 11.36 -19.58 -18.17
C GLY A 10 10.58 -18.28 -18.18
N ALA A 11 9.62 -18.11 -19.10
CA ALA A 11 8.76 -16.94 -19.16
C ALA A 11 7.86 -16.78 -17.92
N GLY A 12 7.33 -17.88 -17.38
CA GLY A 12 6.52 -17.87 -16.16
C GLY A 12 7.31 -17.42 -14.93
N ILE A 13 8.53 -17.91 -14.75
CA ILE A 13 9.41 -17.55 -13.62
C ILE A 13 9.83 -16.07 -13.73
N ALA A 14 10.23 -15.61 -14.90
CA ALA A 14 10.61 -14.21 -15.11
C ALA A 14 9.44 -13.26 -14.78
N GLY A 15 8.21 -13.60 -15.16
CA GLY A 15 7.01 -12.83 -14.83
C GLY A 15 6.74 -12.74 -13.33
N ILE A 16 6.98 -13.82 -12.57
CA ILE A 16 6.78 -13.82 -11.10
C ILE A 16 7.86 -12.98 -10.42
N VAL A 17 9.12 -13.08 -10.83
CA VAL A 17 10.21 -12.28 -10.28
C VAL A 17 9.96 -10.79 -10.52
N PHE A 18 9.54 -10.42 -11.72
CA PHE A 18 9.20 -9.04 -12.06
C PHE A 18 8.03 -8.52 -11.20
N HIS A 19 6.96 -9.30 -11.07
CA HIS A 19 5.81 -8.93 -10.24
C HIS A 19 6.17 -8.80 -8.76
N SER A 20 7.02 -9.68 -8.23
CA SER A 20 7.54 -9.61 -6.87
C SER A 20 8.32 -8.31 -6.63
N ARG A 21 9.15 -7.89 -7.57
CA ARG A 21 9.91 -6.64 -7.47
C ARG A 21 9.01 -5.41 -7.50
N ILE A 22 7.99 -5.39 -8.37
CA ILE A 22 7.00 -4.32 -8.40
C ILE A 22 6.24 -4.26 -7.06
N CYS A 23 5.76 -5.39 -6.55
CA CYS A 23 5.07 -5.45 -5.27
C CYS A 23 5.95 -4.90 -4.13
N ALA A 24 7.22 -5.30 -4.07
CA ALA A 24 8.17 -4.80 -3.08
C ALA A 24 8.45 -3.29 -3.23
N ALA A 25 8.60 -2.80 -4.46
CA ALA A 25 8.82 -1.37 -4.73
C ALA A 25 7.62 -0.52 -4.32
N VAL A 26 6.41 -0.94 -4.65
CA VAL A 26 5.17 -0.24 -4.26
C VAL A 26 4.98 -0.27 -2.74
N THR A 27 5.27 -1.40 -2.07
CA THR A 27 5.26 -1.48 -0.60
C THR A 27 6.28 -0.52 0.03
N ALA A 28 7.49 -0.44 -0.51
CA ALA A 28 8.51 0.51 -0.04
C ALA A 28 8.08 1.97 -0.27
N ALA A 29 7.48 2.29 -1.41
CA ALA A 29 6.95 3.61 -1.69
C ALA A 29 5.83 3.99 -0.70
N SER A 30 4.95 3.06 -0.35
CA SER A 30 3.93 3.27 0.69
C SER A 30 4.57 3.56 2.05
N CYS A 31 5.63 2.82 2.44
CA CYS A 31 6.38 3.09 3.68
C CYS A 31 7.00 4.49 3.67
N LEU A 32 7.58 4.92 2.55
CA LEU A 32 8.18 6.26 2.43
C LEU A 32 7.12 7.36 2.51
N ALA A 33 5.95 7.17 1.91
CA ALA A 33 4.83 8.10 2.03
C ALA A 33 4.38 8.25 3.49
N HIS A 34 4.25 7.16 4.24
CA HIS A 34 3.90 7.20 5.66
C HIS A 34 4.98 7.86 6.52
N LEU A 35 6.27 7.62 6.23
CA LEU A 35 7.37 8.30 6.91
C LEU A 35 7.34 9.80 6.66
N TRP A 36 7.08 10.23 5.42
CA TRP A 36 6.95 11.66 5.12
C TRP A 36 5.78 12.29 5.88
N LEU A 37 4.60 11.66 5.86
CA LEU A 37 3.43 12.15 6.57
C LEU A 37 3.68 12.22 8.08
N ALA A 38 4.35 11.21 8.66
CA ALA A 38 4.73 11.19 10.07
C ALA A 38 5.74 12.30 10.40
N ALA A 39 6.73 12.57 9.53
CA ALA A 39 7.71 13.63 9.71
C ALA A 39 7.08 15.03 9.67
N GLY A 40 6.01 15.22 8.91
CA GLY A 40 5.21 16.44 8.87
C GLY A 40 4.42 16.72 10.15
N ASN A 41 4.35 15.79 11.09
CA ASN A 41 3.71 15.86 12.41
C ASN A 41 2.27 16.42 12.41
N GLN A 42 1.54 16.23 11.29
CA GLN A 42 0.21 16.81 11.10
C GLN A 42 -0.94 16.00 11.69
N HIS A 43 -0.65 14.77 12.17
CA HIS A 43 -1.67 13.78 12.53
C HIS A 43 -1.80 13.49 14.03
N GLY A 44 -1.06 14.22 14.89
CA GLY A 44 -1.02 13.95 16.33
C GLY A 44 -0.18 12.71 16.69
N THR A 45 0.27 12.63 17.94
CA THR A 45 1.26 11.65 18.42
C THR A 45 0.81 10.20 18.21
N TRP A 46 -0.47 9.89 18.45
CA TRP A 46 -0.99 8.53 18.33
C TRP A 46 -0.95 8.01 16.88
N LEU A 47 -1.40 8.83 15.93
CA LEU A 47 -1.36 8.45 14.51
C LEU A 47 0.06 8.36 13.97
N ASN A 48 0.97 9.23 14.42
CA ASN A 48 2.37 9.13 14.07
C ASN A 48 3.00 7.83 14.58
N LEU A 49 2.69 7.41 15.82
CA LEU A 49 3.15 6.12 16.36
C LEU A 49 2.60 4.95 15.56
N LEU A 50 1.32 4.99 15.17
CA LEU A 50 0.70 3.96 14.34
C LEU A 50 1.38 3.87 12.97
N MET A 51 1.63 5.00 12.30
CA MET A 51 2.34 5.05 11.02
C MET A 51 3.75 4.48 11.13
N LEU A 52 4.50 4.84 12.18
CA LEU A 52 5.85 4.32 12.42
C LEU A 52 5.84 2.81 12.69
N ALA A 53 4.88 2.32 13.49
CA ALA A 53 4.71 0.89 13.74
C ALA A 53 4.42 0.12 12.43
N MET A 54 3.56 0.65 11.58
CA MET A 54 3.26 0.06 10.27
C MET A 54 4.49 0.05 9.36
N VAL A 55 5.26 1.13 9.32
CA VAL A 55 6.52 1.17 8.55
C VAL A 55 7.51 0.13 9.07
N ALA A 56 7.66 -0.01 10.39
CA ALA A 56 8.54 -0.99 11.02
C ALA A 56 8.17 -2.44 10.65
N VAL A 57 6.90 -2.72 10.41
CA VAL A 57 6.42 -4.05 9.94
C VAL A 57 6.57 -4.20 8.42
N CYS A 58 6.18 -3.18 7.66
CA CYS A 58 6.09 -3.27 6.19
C CYS A 58 7.44 -3.17 5.50
N LEU A 59 8.39 -2.39 6.04
CA LEU A 59 9.70 -2.23 5.42
C LEU A 59 10.53 -3.53 5.37
N PRO A 60 10.65 -4.32 6.48
CA PRO A 60 11.25 -5.65 6.41
C PRO A 60 10.50 -6.59 5.47
N CYS A 61 9.15 -6.47 5.40
CA CYS A 61 8.34 -7.26 4.48
C CYS A 61 8.68 -6.94 3.01
N ALA A 62 8.85 -5.66 2.66
CA ALA A 62 9.25 -5.24 1.31
C ALA A 62 10.60 -5.87 0.90
N VAL A 63 11.60 -5.81 1.79
CA VAL A 63 12.91 -6.46 1.57
C VAL A 63 12.79 -7.98 1.42
N HIS A 64 11.93 -8.61 2.22
CA HIS A 64 11.69 -10.06 2.15
C HIS A 64 10.99 -10.47 0.85
N ILE A 65 10.01 -9.68 0.38
CA ILE A 65 9.34 -9.91 -0.91
C ILE A 65 10.33 -9.77 -2.05
N TRP A 66 11.20 -8.76 -1.99
CA TRP A 66 12.25 -8.54 -2.97
C TRP A 66 13.17 -9.74 -3.11
N ARG A 67 13.53 -10.35 -1.98
CA ARG A 67 14.50 -11.48 -1.92
C ARG A 67 13.86 -12.85 -2.12
N HIS A 68 12.70 -13.13 -1.54
CA HIS A 68 12.21 -14.50 -1.37
C HIS A 68 10.75 -14.74 -1.76
N GLY A 69 9.90 -13.69 -1.93
CA GLY A 69 8.50 -13.79 -2.38
C GLY A 69 7.61 -14.79 -1.60
N ARG A 70 7.77 -14.92 -0.27
CA ARG A 70 7.03 -15.90 0.53
C ARG A 70 5.56 -15.50 0.73
N ILE A 71 4.64 -16.44 0.59
CA ILE A 71 3.17 -16.22 0.74
C ILE A 71 2.82 -15.65 2.12
N SER A 72 3.48 -16.08 3.20
CA SER A 72 3.23 -15.56 4.54
C SER A 72 3.54 -14.07 4.68
N VAL A 73 4.60 -13.59 4.01
CA VAL A 73 4.99 -12.18 3.99
C VAL A 73 3.99 -11.35 3.18
N LEU A 74 3.57 -11.86 2.01
CA LEU A 74 2.56 -11.22 1.17
C LEU A 74 1.22 -11.07 1.91
N ARG A 75 0.83 -12.09 2.69
CA ARG A 75 -0.38 -12.01 3.52
C ARG A 75 -0.29 -10.91 4.58
N ARG A 76 0.88 -10.74 5.22
CA ARG A 76 1.09 -9.65 6.20
C ARG A 76 1.01 -8.29 5.53
N VAL A 77 1.67 -8.11 4.38
CA VAL A 77 1.62 -6.85 3.62
C VAL A 77 0.19 -6.52 3.18
N MET A 78 -0.54 -7.50 2.68
CA MET A 78 -1.94 -7.31 2.31
C MET A 78 -2.80 -6.91 3.52
N ALA A 79 -2.65 -7.62 4.64
CA ALA A 79 -3.41 -7.31 5.85
C ALA A 79 -3.08 -5.91 6.40
N SER A 80 -1.80 -5.52 6.40
CA SER A 80 -1.39 -4.19 6.86
C SER A 80 -1.88 -3.08 5.94
N ALA A 81 -1.82 -3.27 4.62
CA ALA A 81 -2.33 -2.31 3.66
C ALA A 81 -3.86 -2.11 3.81
N LEU A 82 -4.63 -3.20 3.97
CA LEU A 82 -6.07 -3.13 4.20
C LEU A 82 -6.42 -2.46 5.54
N ALA A 83 -5.69 -2.77 6.62
CA ALA A 83 -5.87 -2.14 7.92
C ALA A 83 -5.64 -0.63 7.84
N MET A 84 -4.57 -0.20 7.15
CA MET A 84 -4.25 1.21 7.00
C MET A 84 -5.23 1.94 6.09
N THR A 85 -5.68 1.30 5.00
CA THR A 85 -6.80 1.79 4.18
C THR A 85 -8.04 2.04 5.03
N GLY A 86 -8.38 1.11 5.94
CA GLY A 86 -9.50 1.26 6.86
C GLY A 86 -9.34 2.46 7.80
N VAL A 87 -8.15 2.66 8.37
CA VAL A 87 -7.85 3.82 9.23
C VAL A 87 -8.01 5.13 8.46
N HIS A 88 -7.40 5.23 7.26
CA HIS A 88 -7.51 6.44 6.43
C HIS A 88 -8.95 6.72 5.98
N ALA A 89 -9.72 5.67 5.65
CA ALA A 89 -11.13 5.82 5.30
C ALA A 89 -11.96 6.34 6.49
N VAL A 90 -11.74 5.83 7.70
CA VAL A 90 -12.41 6.32 8.90
C VAL A 90 -12.04 7.77 9.19
N LEU A 91 -10.76 8.14 9.05
CA LEU A 91 -10.33 9.53 9.23
C LEU A 91 -10.94 10.47 8.19
N LEU A 92 -11.02 10.03 6.93
CA LEU A 92 -11.63 10.81 5.86
C LEU A 92 -13.13 11.03 6.09
N LEU A 93 -13.85 9.99 6.50
CA LEU A 93 -15.28 10.06 6.82
C LEU A 93 -15.54 10.87 8.09
N GLY A 94 -14.69 10.70 9.13
CA GLY A 94 -14.80 11.45 10.37
C GLY A 94 -14.51 12.95 10.19
N ALA A 95 -13.57 13.32 9.34
CA ALA A 95 -13.30 14.71 9.00
C ALA A 95 -14.47 15.35 8.21
N GLY A 96 -15.15 14.56 7.37
CA GLY A 96 -16.36 15.04 6.65
C GLY A 96 -17.58 15.22 7.55
N ALA A 97 -17.73 14.38 8.60
CA ALA A 97 -18.86 14.45 9.54
C ALA A 97 -18.76 15.61 10.55
N GLY A 98 -17.53 16.08 10.85
CA GLY A 98 -17.30 17.23 11.76
C GLY A 98 -17.51 18.61 11.13
N GLY A 99 -17.75 18.68 9.81
CA GLY A 99 -17.85 19.93 9.06
C GLY A 99 -19.25 20.62 9.06
N THR A 100 -20.23 20.12 9.81
CA THR A 100 -21.58 20.74 9.91
C THR A 100 -21.72 21.83 10.98
N GLY A 101 -20.62 22.32 11.57
CA GLY A 101 -20.56 23.43 12.52
C GLY A 101 -20.21 24.75 11.83
N HIS A 102 -21.24 25.54 11.47
CA HIS A 102 -21.20 27.00 11.19
C HIS A 102 -20.04 27.49 10.29
N ALA A 103 -20.11 27.20 8.98
CA ALA A 103 -19.33 27.91 7.99
C ALA A 103 -19.87 29.36 7.86
N HIS A 104 -19.11 30.33 8.34
CA HIS A 104 -19.36 31.75 8.04
C HIS A 104 -19.24 31.97 6.52
N PRO A 105 -20.20 32.70 5.89
CA PRO A 105 -20.23 32.84 4.43
C PRO A 105 -19.08 33.68 3.82
N GLY A 106 -18.10 34.10 4.64
CA GLY A 106 -16.91 34.85 4.17
C GLY A 106 -15.66 34.01 3.88
N ALA A 107 -15.63 32.72 4.25
CA ALA A 107 -14.43 31.91 4.11
C ALA A 107 -14.28 31.16 2.77
N ALA A 108 -15.32 31.17 1.93
CA ALA A 108 -15.33 30.39 0.67
C ALA A 108 -14.47 31.00 -0.45
N ALA A 109 -14.12 32.29 -0.38
CA ALA A 109 -13.38 32.98 -1.45
C ALA A 109 -11.85 32.84 -1.33
N ALA A 110 -11.32 32.47 -0.16
CA ALA A 110 -9.86 32.36 0.07
C ALA A 110 -9.29 30.96 -0.24
N ALA A 111 -10.15 29.97 -0.49
CA ALA A 111 -9.71 28.57 -0.65
C ALA A 111 -9.33 28.17 -2.10
N ALA A 112 -9.43 29.08 -3.07
CA ALA A 112 -9.15 28.80 -4.49
C ALA A 112 -7.65 28.76 -4.85
N GLY A 113 -6.75 28.99 -3.90
CA GLY A 113 -5.29 29.00 -4.12
C GLY A 113 -4.49 28.12 -3.16
N ALA A 114 -5.14 27.32 -2.31
CA ALA A 114 -4.46 26.46 -1.35
C ALA A 114 -4.01 25.15 -2.01
N ALA A 115 -2.79 24.72 -1.67
CA ALA A 115 -2.22 23.39 -1.93
C ALA A 115 -3.26 22.26 -1.75
N PRO A 116 -3.07 21.09 -2.41
CA PRO A 116 -4.07 20.00 -2.42
C PRO A 116 -4.54 19.74 -1.00
N SER A 117 -5.80 20.04 -0.75
CA SER A 117 -6.46 19.91 0.54
C SER A 117 -6.18 18.52 1.10
N GLY A 118 -5.97 18.38 2.42
CA GLY A 118 -5.60 17.14 3.10
C GLY A 118 -6.40 15.90 2.68
N SER A 119 -7.62 16.08 2.14
CA SER A 119 -8.43 15.03 1.53
C SER A 119 -7.79 14.40 0.29
N GLY A 120 -7.18 15.19 -0.61
CA GLY A 120 -6.51 14.66 -1.81
C GLY A 120 -5.29 13.81 -1.47
N ALA A 121 -4.49 14.23 -0.48
CA ALA A 121 -3.37 13.47 0.01
C ALA A 121 -3.83 12.14 0.63
N MET A 122 -4.89 12.16 1.44
CA MET A 122 -5.46 10.93 2.02
C MET A 122 -5.97 9.97 0.96
N LEU A 123 -6.67 10.45 -0.06
CA LEU A 123 -7.13 9.62 -1.17
C LEU A 123 -5.97 8.98 -1.94
N SER A 124 -4.87 9.71 -2.16
CA SER A 124 -3.70 9.16 -2.83
C SER A 124 -3.01 8.06 -2.01
N VAL A 125 -2.96 8.20 -0.69
CA VAL A 125 -2.46 7.16 0.22
C VAL A 125 -3.36 5.93 0.19
N ILE A 126 -4.68 6.09 0.27
CA ILE A 126 -5.65 4.99 0.15
C ILE A 126 -5.47 4.26 -1.19
N ALA A 127 -5.34 4.99 -2.31
CA ALA A 127 -5.11 4.39 -3.62
C ALA A 127 -3.81 3.59 -3.67
N LEU A 128 -2.74 4.10 -3.06
CA LEU A 128 -1.45 3.42 -2.98
C LEU A 128 -1.54 2.13 -2.15
N GLU A 129 -2.23 2.16 -1.02
CA GLU A 129 -2.45 0.99 -0.16
C GLU A 129 -3.31 -0.07 -0.83
N MET A 130 -4.39 0.32 -1.48
CA MET A 130 -5.23 -0.59 -2.27
C MET A 130 -4.44 -1.23 -3.41
N THR A 131 -3.60 -0.46 -4.10
CA THR A 131 -2.70 -0.99 -5.13
C THR A 131 -1.72 -2.01 -4.55
N THR A 132 -1.14 -1.73 -3.39
CA THR A 132 -0.25 -2.66 -2.66
C THR A 132 -0.99 -3.95 -2.31
N ALA A 133 -2.20 -3.86 -1.77
CA ALA A 133 -3.02 -5.02 -1.42
C ALA A 133 -3.36 -5.88 -2.65
N LEU A 134 -3.75 -5.25 -3.77
CA LEU A 134 -4.07 -5.93 -5.03
C LEU A 134 -2.83 -6.63 -5.62
N LEU A 135 -1.67 -5.97 -5.63
CA LEU A 135 -0.42 -6.58 -6.09
C LEU A 135 -0.02 -7.78 -5.23
N ALA A 136 -0.15 -7.68 -3.91
CA ALA A 136 0.13 -8.79 -3.01
C ALA A 136 -0.86 -9.95 -3.22
N ALA A 137 -2.15 -9.67 -3.40
CA ALA A 137 -3.18 -10.68 -3.66
C ALA A 137 -2.96 -11.40 -5.00
N THR A 138 -2.68 -10.65 -6.08
CA THR A 138 -2.41 -11.23 -7.41
C THR A 138 -1.13 -12.04 -7.43
N LEU A 139 -0.08 -11.60 -6.73
CA LEU A 139 1.15 -12.37 -6.59
C LEU A 139 0.92 -13.67 -5.81
N MET A 140 0.15 -13.62 -4.71
CA MET A 140 -0.23 -14.84 -3.98
C MET A 140 -1.04 -15.81 -4.84
N ALA A 141 -1.99 -15.31 -5.64
CA ALA A 141 -2.77 -16.13 -6.55
C ALA A 141 -1.88 -16.82 -7.59
N ARG A 142 -0.93 -16.08 -8.19
CA ARG A 142 0.05 -16.64 -9.14
C ARG A 142 0.94 -17.70 -8.50
N LEU A 143 1.45 -17.46 -7.29
CA LEU A 143 2.29 -18.43 -6.58
C LEU A 143 1.52 -19.71 -6.20
N ARG A 144 0.22 -19.61 -5.92
CA ARG A 144 -0.64 -20.77 -5.64
C ARG A 144 -1.04 -21.53 -6.90
N ALA A 145 -1.18 -20.84 -8.03
CA ALA A 145 -1.54 -21.43 -9.31
C ALA A 145 -0.38 -22.16 -9.98
N GLN A 146 0.87 -21.95 -9.54
CA GLN A 146 1.99 -22.74 -10.02
C GLN A 146 1.81 -24.19 -9.52
N PRO A 147 1.67 -25.18 -10.43
CA PRO A 147 1.67 -26.57 -10.01
C PRO A 147 2.95 -26.85 -9.23
N ARG A 148 2.83 -27.53 -8.10
CA ARG A 148 3.97 -28.09 -7.38
C ARG A 148 4.57 -29.15 -8.31
N LEU A 149 5.49 -28.71 -9.17
CA LEU A 149 6.33 -29.61 -9.96
C LEU A 149 7.47 -30.06 -9.06
N ALA A 150 7.14 -30.89 -8.06
CA ALA A 150 8.11 -31.60 -7.26
C ALA A 150 7.37 -32.71 -6.50
N GLU A 151 7.27 -33.83 -7.16
CA GLU A 151 7.43 -35.15 -6.50
C GLU A 151 7.73 -36.18 -7.56
#